data_568b09317776ab8cfc71f3549e1a2b48
#
_entry.id   568b09317776ab8cfc71f3549e1a2b48
#
_cell.length_a   1.000
_cell.length_b   1.000
_cell.length_c   1.000
_cell.angle_alpha   90.00
_cell.angle_beta   90.00
_cell.angle_gamma   90.00
#
_symmetry.space_group_name_H-M   'P 1'
#
loop_
_entity.id
_entity.type
_entity.pdbx_description
1 polymer ?
#
loop_
_entity_poly.entity_id
_entity_poly.type
_entity_poly.pdbx_seq_one_letter_code
_entity_poly.pdbx_strand_id
1 'polypeptide(L)'
;ESFIKDQDPILKFDSCGNFMDLNIDERYHHSLEVDSENRIYVPIYNSTDNIDRSLYSEAFYDDGFSILDSNLKNLAKFSLLNIYKNNGYFGDIHSEHNPGTDPFHLNDVQPFKTSDDRDIVLLSIRNNSRILAFDITKNNALWSIDRAVSQQHDIDIFPDKNNEKI
;
A
#
# COMPACT_ATOMS: atom_id res chain seq x y z
N GLU A 1 8.83 -11.02 27.46
CA GLU A 1 7.89 -9.86 27.52
C GLU A 1 8.33 -8.64 26.69
N SER A 2 9.34 -8.74 25.83
CA SER A 2 9.83 -7.60 25.02
C SER A 2 9.60 -7.74 23.51
N PHE A 3 8.87 -8.76 23.05
CA PHE A 3 8.78 -9.08 21.62
C PHE A 3 7.73 -8.30 20.81
N ILE A 4 6.85 -7.51 21.44
CA ILE A 4 5.72 -6.86 20.73
C ILE A 4 5.93 -5.34 20.56
N LYS A 5 7.00 -4.76 21.09
CA LYS A 5 7.11 -3.28 21.19
C LYS A 5 7.37 -2.54 19.88
N ASP A 6 7.76 -3.24 18.80
CA ASP A 6 8.09 -2.62 17.50
C ASP A 6 7.43 -3.35 16.30
N GLN A 7 6.42 -4.16 16.54
CA GLN A 7 5.69 -4.91 15.50
C GLN A 7 4.21 -4.56 15.57
N ASP A 8 3.64 -4.19 14.43
CA ASP A 8 2.21 -3.94 14.27
C ASP A 8 1.59 -5.17 13.57
N PRO A 9 1.15 -6.20 14.33
CA PRO A 9 0.74 -7.49 13.76
C PRO A 9 -0.64 -7.44 13.13
N ILE A 10 -0.91 -8.38 12.19
CA ILE A 10 -2.27 -8.75 11.82
C ILE A 10 -2.75 -9.91 12.69
N LEU A 11 -3.91 -9.75 13.28
CA LEU A 11 -4.58 -10.77 14.08
C LEU A 11 -5.84 -11.25 13.34
N LYS A 12 -6.03 -12.55 13.30
CA LYS A 12 -7.21 -13.18 12.71
C LYS A 12 -8.08 -13.82 13.79
N PHE A 13 -9.37 -13.52 13.72
CA PHE A 13 -10.39 -14.09 14.61
C PHE A 13 -11.51 -14.71 13.79
N ASP A 14 -12.20 -15.70 14.35
CA ASP A 14 -13.44 -16.22 13.78
C ASP A 14 -14.63 -15.27 14.09
N SER A 15 -15.80 -15.57 13.54
CA SER A 15 -17.02 -14.77 13.75
C SER A 15 -17.52 -14.78 15.21
N CYS A 16 -17.02 -15.67 16.07
CA CYS A 16 -17.33 -15.75 17.50
C CYS A 16 -16.28 -15.02 18.36
N GLY A 17 -15.23 -14.43 17.74
CA GLY A 17 -14.16 -13.74 18.45
C GLY A 17 -13.05 -14.66 18.98
N ASN A 18 -13.00 -15.93 18.56
CA ASN A 18 -11.91 -16.81 18.94
C ASN A 18 -10.68 -16.51 18.08
N PHE A 19 -9.52 -16.40 18.73
CA PHE A 19 -8.25 -16.23 18.05
C PHE A 19 -7.95 -17.43 17.15
N MET A 20 -7.58 -17.14 15.89
CA MET A 20 -7.26 -18.16 14.90
C MET A 20 -5.79 -18.14 14.49
N ASP A 21 -5.26 -16.94 14.17
CA ASP A 21 -3.92 -16.82 13.59
C ASP A 21 -3.32 -15.42 13.80
N LEU A 22 -2.02 -15.31 13.55
CA LEU A 22 -1.21 -14.11 13.73
C LEU A 22 -0.13 -14.04 12.64
N ASN A 23 0.02 -12.87 12.01
CA ASN A 23 1.19 -12.56 11.19
C ASN A 23 1.95 -11.37 11.80
N ILE A 24 3.27 -11.58 12.01
CA ILE A 24 4.22 -10.60 12.55
C ILE A 24 5.41 -10.37 11.61
N ASP A 25 5.34 -10.84 10.37
CA ASP A 25 6.47 -10.81 9.44
C ASP A 25 6.82 -9.39 8.98
N GLU A 26 5.84 -8.49 9.05
CA GLU A 26 5.98 -7.09 8.63
C GLU A 26 5.43 -6.14 9.70
N ARG A 27 5.70 -4.86 9.54
CA ARG A 27 5.06 -3.78 10.28
C ARG A 27 3.85 -3.29 9.49
N TYR A 28 2.69 -3.83 9.80
CA TYR A 28 1.42 -3.51 9.14
C TYR A 28 0.82 -2.22 9.71
N HIS A 29 0.16 -1.43 8.88
CA HIS A 29 -0.48 -0.19 9.34
C HIS A 29 -1.71 0.18 8.49
N HIS A 30 -2.53 1.10 9.00
CA HIS A 30 -3.71 1.71 8.37
C HIS A 30 -4.79 0.70 7.96
N SER A 31 -5.07 0.59 6.63
CA SER A 31 -6.20 -0.17 6.11
C SER A 31 -5.91 -1.67 5.97
N LEU A 32 -6.98 -2.42 5.79
CA LEU A 32 -6.93 -3.81 5.41
C LEU A 32 -8.09 -4.08 4.44
N GLU A 33 -7.77 -4.35 3.18
CA GLU A 33 -8.74 -4.61 2.13
C GLU A 33 -8.72 -6.06 1.69
N VAL A 34 -9.88 -6.58 1.28
CA VAL A 34 -10.01 -7.97 0.84
C VAL A 34 -10.65 -8.01 -0.53
N ASP A 35 -10.02 -8.71 -1.47
CA ASP A 35 -10.59 -8.88 -2.80
C ASP A 35 -11.53 -10.09 -2.92
N SER A 36 -12.11 -10.26 -4.11
CA SER A 36 -13.04 -11.37 -4.40
C SER A 36 -12.41 -12.77 -4.35
N GLU A 37 -11.07 -12.86 -4.35
CA GLU A 37 -10.31 -14.10 -4.22
C GLU A 37 -9.86 -14.37 -2.77
N ASN A 38 -10.33 -13.56 -1.81
CA ASN A 38 -9.95 -13.57 -0.39
C ASN A 38 -8.44 -13.30 -0.17
N ARG A 39 -7.80 -12.57 -1.08
CA ARG A 39 -6.47 -12.02 -0.85
C ARG A 39 -6.61 -10.75 -0.01
N ILE A 40 -5.71 -10.56 0.93
CA ILE A 40 -5.70 -9.44 1.86
C ILE A 40 -4.62 -8.46 1.40
N TYR A 41 -4.99 -7.21 1.21
CA TYR A 41 -4.09 -6.11 0.84
C TYR A 41 -3.91 -5.20 2.04
N VAL A 42 -2.66 -4.91 2.39
CA VAL A 42 -2.36 -4.15 3.61
C VAL A 42 -1.10 -3.32 3.45
N PRO A 43 -1.14 -2.02 3.83
CA PRO A 43 0.06 -1.19 3.89
C PRO A 43 1.08 -1.73 4.89
N ILE A 44 2.36 -1.55 4.56
CA ILE A 44 3.49 -1.96 5.40
C ILE A 44 4.59 -0.90 5.39
N TYR A 45 5.37 -0.85 6.47
CA TYR A 45 6.67 -0.19 6.45
C TYR A 45 7.73 -1.17 5.98
N ASN A 46 8.36 -0.87 4.84
CA ASN A 46 9.50 -1.64 4.36
C ASN A 46 10.77 -1.30 5.13
N SER A 47 11.67 -2.30 5.27
CA SER A 47 13.03 -2.02 5.73
C SER A 47 13.76 -1.14 4.71
N THR A 48 14.41 -0.09 5.21
CA THR A 48 15.23 0.82 4.39
C THR A 48 16.70 0.40 4.29
N ASP A 49 17.04 -0.82 4.71
CA ASP A 49 18.43 -1.29 4.78
C ASP A 49 19.13 -1.34 3.43
N ASN A 50 18.37 -1.43 2.33
CA ASN A 50 18.87 -1.49 0.96
C ASN A 50 18.68 -0.19 0.17
N ILE A 51 18.26 0.91 0.81
CA ILE A 51 18.14 2.20 0.13
C ILE A 51 19.55 2.78 -0.11
N ASP A 52 19.80 3.16 -1.35
CA ASP A 52 21.02 3.89 -1.70
C ASP A 52 21.03 5.26 -1.01
N ARG A 53 21.69 5.33 0.14
CA ARG A 53 21.80 6.52 0.97
C ARG A 53 22.53 7.67 0.29
N SER A 54 23.22 7.44 -0.84
CA SER A 54 23.82 8.51 -1.63
C SER A 54 22.78 9.40 -2.32
N LEU A 55 21.57 8.87 -2.50
CA LEU A 55 20.44 9.58 -3.12
C LEU A 55 19.54 10.31 -2.09
N TYR A 56 19.73 10.02 -0.79
CA TYR A 56 18.87 10.55 0.27
C TYR A 56 19.73 11.06 1.41
N SER A 57 19.58 12.32 1.74
CA SER A 57 20.35 12.98 2.82
C SER A 57 19.98 12.49 4.22
N GLU A 58 18.78 11.96 4.38
CA GLU A 58 18.26 11.47 5.66
C GLU A 58 17.63 10.08 5.50
N ALA A 59 17.60 9.31 6.59
CA ALA A 59 16.86 8.06 6.63
C ALA A 59 15.36 8.35 6.58
N PHE A 60 14.62 7.68 5.71
CA PHE A 60 13.16 7.78 5.65
C PHE A 60 12.53 6.38 5.66
N TYR A 61 11.26 6.34 5.99
CA TYR A 61 10.47 5.11 5.90
C TYR A 61 10.05 4.89 4.44
N ASP A 62 10.37 3.75 3.87
CA ASP A 62 9.78 3.30 2.61
C ASP A 62 8.47 2.59 2.93
N ASP A 63 7.37 3.22 2.61
CA ASP A 63 6.08 2.56 2.63
C ASP A 63 5.96 1.58 1.46
N GLY A 64 5.08 0.61 1.64
CA GLY A 64 4.71 -0.33 0.62
C GLY A 64 3.44 -1.05 0.99
N PHE A 65 3.17 -2.15 0.32
CA PHE A 65 2.06 -3.01 0.69
C PHE A 65 2.39 -4.48 0.48
N SER A 66 1.76 -5.32 1.28
CA SER A 66 1.79 -6.78 1.14
C SER A 66 0.44 -7.28 0.66
N ILE A 67 0.49 -8.37 -0.10
CA ILE A 67 -0.67 -9.18 -0.46
C ILE A 67 -0.53 -10.51 0.27
N LEU A 68 -1.51 -10.83 1.12
CA LEU A 68 -1.54 -12.07 1.89
C LEU A 68 -2.67 -12.98 1.40
N ASP A 69 -2.50 -14.27 1.58
CA ASP A 69 -3.61 -15.21 1.43
C ASP A 69 -4.54 -15.22 2.67
N SER A 70 -5.63 -15.96 2.60
CA SER A 70 -6.59 -16.09 3.69
C SER A 70 -6.02 -16.75 4.96
N ASN A 71 -4.83 -17.34 4.90
CA ASN A 71 -4.08 -17.90 6.04
C ASN A 71 -2.97 -16.94 6.50
N LEU A 72 -3.05 -15.66 6.13
CA LEU A 72 -2.08 -14.60 6.45
C LEU A 72 -0.67 -14.85 5.90
N LYS A 73 -0.49 -15.77 4.94
CA LYS A 73 0.80 -16.02 4.30
C LYS A 73 1.08 -14.99 3.23
N ASN A 74 2.28 -14.44 3.21
CA ASN A 74 2.69 -13.45 2.21
C ASN A 74 2.75 -14.09 0.80
N LEU A 75 2.01 -13.48 -0.14
CA LEU A 75 2.01 -13.83 -1.57
C LEU A 75 2.89 -12.89 -2.38
N ALA A 76 2.87 -11.59 -2.07
CA ALA A 76 3.65 -10.57 -2.75
C ALA A 76 3.88 -9.35 -1.85
N LYS A 77 4.95 -8.60 -2.15
CA LYS A 77 5.33 -7.37 -1.44
C LYS A 77 5.81 -6.32 -2.44
N PHE A 78 5.35 -5.09 -2.26
CA PHE A 78 5.65 -3.96 -3.13
C PHE A 78 6.19 -2.78 -2.31
N SER A 79 7.20 -2.12 -2.84
CA SER A 79 7.82 -0.91 -2.28
C SER A 79 7.33 0.30 -3.06
N LEU A 80 6.83 1.34 -2.39
CA LEU A 80 6.47 2.60 -3.02
C LEU A 80 7.67 3.31 -3.63
N LEU A 81 8.82 3.24 -2.98
CA LEU A 81 10.06 3.78 -3.54
C LEU A 81 10.37 3.18 -4.91
N ASN A 82 10.26 1.85 -5.03
CA ASN A 82 10.48 1.17 -6.31
C ASN A 82 9.39 1.50 -7.34
N ILE A 83 8.12 1.58 -6.92
CA ILE A 83 7.02 2.02 -7.79
C ILE A 83 7.31 3.42 -8.33
N TYR A 84 7.68 4.37 -7.48
CA TYR A 84 7.98 5.74 -7.87
C TYR A 84 9.19 5.83 -8.81
N LYS A 85 10.28 5.11 -8.50
CA LYS A 85 11.48 5.06 -9.36
C LYS A 85 11.17 4.54 -10.76
N ASN A 86 10.42 3.45 -10.84
CA ASN A 86 10.16 2.75 -12.10
C ASN A 86 9.09 3.43 -12.97
N ASN A 87 8.28 4.32 -12.38
CA ASN A 87 7.13 4.94 -13.06
C ASN A 87 7.25 6.46 -13.23
N GLY A 88 8.45 7.03 -13.04
CA GLY A 88 8.71 8.44 -13.33
C GLY A 88 8.31 9.44 -12.25
N TYR A 89 7.93 8.97 -11.05
CA TYR A 89 7.54 9.81 -9.89
C TYR A 89 8.71 10.10 -8.94
N PHE A 90 9.92 9.70 -9.28
CA PHE A 90 11.08 9.78 -8.38
C PHE A 90 11.37 11.21 -7.89
N GLY A 91 11.14 12.22 -8.73
CA GLY A 91 11.32 13.63 -8.36
C GLY A 91 10.42 14.10 -7.21
N ASP A 92 9.27 13.46 -7.01
CA ASP A 92 8.31 13.85 -5.96
C ASP A 92 8.82 13.52 -4.55
N ILE A 93 9.74 12.56 -4.43
CA ILE A 93 10.37 12.18 -3.15
C ILE A 93 11.27 13.31 -2.64
N HIS A 94 11.81 14.13 -3.54
CA HIS A 94 12.73 15.22 -3.25
C HIS A 94 12.05 16.59 -3.31
N SER A 95 10.73 16.66 -3.46
CA SER A 95 10.03 17.93 -3.54
C SER A 95 10.04 18.67 -2.20
N GLU A 96 9.97 20.01 -2.23
CA GLU A 96 9.87 20.86 -1.04
C GLU A 96 8.64 20.57 -0.16
N HIS A 97 7.68 19.84 -0.70
CA HIS A 97 6.44 19.45 -0.02
C HIS A 97 6.55 18.08 0.67
N ASN A 98 7.72 17.45 0.61
CA ASN A 98 7.94 16.15 1.23
C ASN A 98 8.17 16.31 2.73
N PRO A 99 7.40 15.67 3.61
CA PRO A 99 7.49 15.82 5.06
C PRO A 99 8.69 15.08 5.70
N GLY A 100 9.85 15.03 5.05
CA GLY A 100 11.07 14.54 5.66
C GLY A 100 11.16 13.01 5.74
N THR A 101 11.06 12.45 6.95
CA THR A 101 11.30 11.01 7.18
C THR A 101 10.16 10.08 6.74
N ASP A 102 9.00 10.63 6.38
CA ASP A 102 7.82 9.87 5.91
C ASP A 102 7.31 10.46 4.58
N PRO A 103 7.99 10.19 3.46
CA PRO A 103 7.68 10.83 2.18
C PRO A 103 6.36 10.37 1.54
N PHE A 104 5.85 9.23 1.92
CA PHE A 104 4.68 8.62 1.28
C PHE A 104 3.44 8.66 2.18
N HIS A 105 3.50 8.00 3.30
CA HIS A 105 2.40 7.76 4.22
C HIS A 105 1.22 7.08 3.51
N LEU A 106 1.42 5.83 3.14
CA LEU A 106 0.41 5.01 2.45
C LEU A 106 -0.72 4.68 3.41
N ASN A 107 -1.90 5.21 3.18
CA ASN A 107 -3.04 5.01 4.06
C ASN A 107 -3.95 3.87 3.64
N ASP A 108 -4.03 3.60 2.32
CA ASP A 108 -4.95 2.60 1.81
C ASP A 108 -4.46 1.95 0.53
N VAL A 109 -4.83 0.68 0.35
CA VAL A 109 -4.52 -0.16 -0.82
C VAL A 109 -5.80 -0.85 -1.27
N GLN A 110 -6.62 -0.15 -2.06
CA GLN A 110 -7.91 -0.67 -2.53
C GLN A 110 -7.74 -1.53 -3.78
N PRO A 111 -7.92 -2.88 -3.70
CA PRO A 111 -7.84 -3.74 -4.86
C PRO A 111 -9.10 -3.68 -5.72
N PHE A 112 -8.93 -3.83 -7.02
CA PHE A 112 -10.02 -4.13 -7.93
C PHE A 112 -9.56 -4.92 -9.14
N LYS A 113 -10.51 -5.62 -9.78
CA LYS A 113 -10.26 -6.37 -10.99
C LYS A 113 -10.91 -5.66 -12.16
N THR A 114 -10.14 -5.43 -13.21
CA THR A 114 -10.67 -4.84 -14.45
C THR A 114 -11.50 -5.87 -15.23
N SER A 115 -12.27 -5.40 -16.18
CA SER A 115 -13.09 -6.28 -17.03
C SER A 115 -12.28 -7.21 -17.93
N ASP A 116 -11.01 -6.90 -18.18
CA ASP A 116 -10.03 -7.74 -18.90
C ASP A 116 -9.16 -8.58 -17.93
N ASP A 117 -9.66 -8.78 -16.69
CA ASP A 117 -9.11 -9.67 -15.66
C ASP A 117 -7.72 -9.25 -15.13
N ARG A 118 -7.38 -7.95 -15.17
CA ARG A 118 -6.16 -7.44 -14.55
C ARG A 118 -6.37 -7.11 -13.09
N ASP A 119 -5.40 -7.46 -12.27
CA ASP A 119 -5.33 -7.06 -10.87
C ASP A 119 -4.72 -5.66 -10.75
N ILE A 120 -5.53 -4.71 -10.33
CA ILE A 120 -5.15 -3.31 -10.13
C ILE A 120 -5.34 -2.97 -8.65
N VAL A 121 -4.52 -2.07 -8.14
CA VAL A 121 -4.72 -1.44 -6.83
C VAL A 121 -4.77 0.08 -6.98
N LEU A 122 -5.64 0.73 -6.21
CA LEU A 122 -5.57 2.16 -5.97
C LEU A 122 -4.81 2.38 -4.67
N LEU A 123 -3.76 3.18 -4.73
CA LEU A 123 -2.90 3.53 -3.60
C LEU A 123 -3.24 4.94 -3.13
N SER A 124 -3.68 5.08 -1.88
CA SER A 124 -3.92 6.37 -1.23
C SER A 124 -2.64 6.86 -0.55
N ILE A 125 -1.89 7.74 -1.22
CA ILE A 125 -0.59 8.23 -0.75
C ILE A 125 -0.78 9.63 -0.16
N ARG A 126 -0.92 9.68 1.16
CA ARG A 126 -1.34 10.86 1.92
C ARG A 126 -0.41 12.06 1.74
N ASN A 127 0.89 11.86 1.94
CA ASN A 127 1.83 12.96 2.00
C ASN A 127 2.13 13.57 0.63
N ASN A 128 1.85 12.85 -0.44
CA ASN A 128 1.88 13.38 -1.80
C ASN A 128 0.50 13.88 -2.29
N SER A 129 -0.56 13.72 -1.47
CA SER A 129 -1.95 14.01 -1.88
C SER A 129 -2.29 13.37 -3.23
N ARG A 130 -1.91 12.08 -3.36
CA ARG A 130 -1.98 11.32 -4.62
C ARG A 130 -2.83 10.06 -4.44
N ILE A 131 -3.66 9.80 -5.44
CA ILE A 131 -4.25 8.49 -5.69
C ILE A 131 -3.56 7.93 -6.93
N LEU A 132 -2.93 6.76 -6.81
CA LEU A 132 -2.19 6.12 -7.88
C LEU A 132 -2.83 4.77 -8.24
N ALA A 133 -3.25 4.59 -9.50
CA ALA A 133 -3.64 3.29 -10.01
C ALA A 133 -2.42 2.51 -10.49
N PHE A 134 -2.23 1.31 -9.96
CA PHE A 134 -1.05 0.49 -10.20
C PHE A 134 -1.45 -0.92 -10.61
N ASP A 135 -0.96 -1.37 -11.77
CA ASP A 135 -1.11 -2.73 -12.29
C ASP A 135 -0.05 -3.61 -11.63
N ILE A 136 -0.47 -4.49 -10.72
CA ILE A 136 0.45 -5.33 -9.95
C ILE A 136 1.10 -6.42 -10.80
N THR A 137 0.43 -6.88 -11.86
CA THR A 137 0.95 -7.91 -12.76
C THR A 137 2.04 -7.36 -13.67
N LYS A 138 1.83 -6.14 -14.19
CA LYS A 138 2.78 -5.47 -15.09
C LYS A 138 3.81 -4.62 -14.36
N ASN A 139 3.63 -4.42 -13.05
CA ASN A 139 4.46 -3.56 -12.21
C ASN A 139 4.60 -2.13 -12.78
N ASN A 140 3.48 -1.55 -13.23
CA ASN A 140 3.46 -0.20 -13.77
C ASN A 140 2.25 0.63 -13.30
N ALA A 141 2.48 1.93 -13.13
CA ALA A 141 1.43 2.91 -12.90
C ALA A 141 0.61 3.11 -14.17
N LEU A 142 -0.71 3.16 -14.02
CA LEU A 142 -1.64 3.39 -15.13
C LEU A 142 -2.01 4.87 -15.23
N TRP A 143 -2.36 5.48 -14.12
CA TRP A 143 -2.71 6.89 -13.99
C TRP A 143 -2.58 7.34 -12.52
N SER A 144 -2.53 8.64 -12.32
CA SER A 144 -2.61 9.25 -10.99
C SER A 144 -3.59 10.42 -10.97
N ILE A 145 -4.16 10.65 -9.79
CA ILE A 145 -4.89 11.87 -9.46
C ILE A 145 -4.06 12.59 -8.40
N ASP A 146 -3.54 13.75 -8.76
CA ASP A 146 -2.64 14.50 -7.90
C ASP A 146 -3.33 15.75 -7.39
N ARG A 147 -3.28 15.98 -6.08
CA ARG A 147 -3.75 17.22 -5.42
C ARG A 147 -5.24 17.57 -5.65
N ALA A 148 -6.05 16.64 -6.14
CA ALA A 148 -7.50 16.83 -6.18
C ALA A 148 -8.12 16.72 -4.78
N VAL A 149 -7.46 15.98 -3.90
CA VAL A 149 -7.76 15.84 -2.46
C VAL A 149 -6.47 16.15 -1.68
N SER A 150 -6.59 16.44 -0.39
CA SER A 150 -5.44 16.72 0.46
C SER A 150 -5.43 15.79 1.65
N GLN A 151 -4.31 15.09 1.84
CA GLN A 151 -4.09 14.21 2.98
C GLN A 151 -5.22 13.19 3.21
N GLN A 152 -5.70 12.60 2.11
CA GLN A 152 -6.77 11.58 2.12
C GLN A 152 -6.32 10.32 2.90
N HIS A 153 -7.29 9.58 3.47
CA HIS A 153 -7.03 8.40 4.28
C HIS A 153 -7.66 7.13 3.73
N ASP A 154 -8.60 7.26 2.79
CA ASP A 154 -9.39 6.11 2.34
C ASP A 154 -9.83 6.29 0.89
N ILE A 155 -9.97 5.18 0.16
CA ILE A 155 -10.47 5.17 -1.22
C ILE A 155 -11.47 4.04 -1.35
N ASP A 156 -12.71 4.37 -1.65
CA ASP A 156 -13.72 3.40 -1.99
C ASP A 156 -14.00 3.39 -3.49
N ILE A 157 -14.15 2.20 -4.07
CA ILE A 157 -14.59 2.01 -5.45
C ILE A 157 -16.06 1.65 -5.44
N PHE A 158 -16.88 2.54 -5.94
CA PHE A 158 -18.32 2.27 -6.12
C PHE A 158 -18.56 1.82 -7.56
N PRO A 159 -19.10 0.61 -7.76
CA PRO A 159 -19.49 0.18 -9.11
C PRO A 159 -20.56 1.13 -9.65
N ASP A 160 -20.36 1.63 -10.85
CA ASP A 160 -21.37 2.43 -11.52
C ASP A 160 -22.66 1.60 -11.68
N LYS A 161 -23.81 2.21 -11.36
CA LYS A 161 -25.12 1.57 -11.46
C LYS A 161 -25.49 1.16 -12.89
N ASN A 162 -24.79 1.67 -13.88
CA ASN A 162 -25.02 1.43 -15.30
C ASN A 162 -24.07 0.36 -15.89
N ASN A 163 -23.24 -0.33 -15.08
CA ASN A 163 -22.20 -1.25 -15.56
C ASN A 163 -21.22 -0.63 -16.57
N GLU A 164 -21.11 0.67 -16.64
CA GLU A 164 -20.07 1.30 -17.43
C GLU A 164 -18.74 1.11 -16.70
N LYS A 165 -17.83 0.47 -17.40
CA LYS A 165 -16.55 -0.01 -16.93
C LYS A 165 -15.63 1.17 -16.61
N ILE A 166 -15.08 1.18 -15.41
CA ILE A 166 -13.91 2.00 -15.11
C ILE A 166 -12.72 1.51 -15.94
#